data_7bc34a755ba111e62b71aac82ce612ad
#
_entry.id   7bc34a755ba111e62b71aac82ce612ad
#
_cell.length_a   1.000
_cell.length_b   1.000
_cell.length_c   1.000
_cell.angle_alpha   90.00
_cell.angle_beta   90.00
_cell.angle_gamma   90.00
#
_symmetry.space_group_name_H-M   'P 1'
#
loop_
_entity.id
_entity.type
_entity.pdbx_description
1 polymer ?
#
loop_
_entity_poly.entity_id
_entity_poly.type
_entity_poly.pdbx_seq_one_letter_code
_entity_poly.pdbx_strand_id
1 'polypeptide(L)'
;MKKEPVVSLRDVLDRADAAARRGESAGAAIYPTGFHPLDSYLGGGLRSGELTLLGGPQGLGKTTMALQVARNVAASGCDVVYFSFEHDEVSLLTRLVALEAGLRDGTAAVTLRQVRQAVDATADSPSGLAGRLEGLGGGSDAVKAVGEYAERIVVHRSDGRRTSADVVRSVVAGFVKADRQPLVVVDYIQKVAVERDLPNEDERTTVVVEALKDLALEYGVPVLAIVAADKAGLAKTGRLRIFDLRGSSALAYEADVVLMLNDKYDVVARHHLVYDVANAERFRGWVVVSLEKNRSGLDRIDLEFRKVFEQGRFDTEGNAVAEQLTDDRVFVE
;
A
#
# COMPACT_ATOMS: atom_id res chain seq x y z
N MET A 1 -9.38 -26.05 -22.17
CA MET A 1 -8.55 -26.26 -20.96
C MET A 1 -7.10 -26.05 -21.36
N LYS A 2 -6.46 -24.94 -20.93
CA LYS A 2 -5.01 -24.80 -21.00
C LYS A 2 -4.44 -25.83 -20.01
N LYS A 3 -3.57 -26.73 -20.49
CA LYS A 3 -2.83 -27.64 -19.61
C LYS A 3 -2.06 -26.79 -18.60
N GLU A 4 -2.23 -27.08 -17.32
CA GLU A 4 -1.37 -26.52 -16.28
C GLU A 4 0.09 -26.82 -16.64
N PRO A 5 0.99 -25.84 -16.59
CA PRO A 5 2.37 -26.05 -16.97
C PRO A 5 3.06 -26.94 -15.93
N VAL A 6 3.30 -28.18 -16.28
CA VAL A 6 4.16 -29.08 -15.49
C VAL A 6 5.58 -28.92 -15.98
N VAL A 7 6.48 -28.47 -15.11
CA VAL A 7 7.88 -28.18 -15.44
C VAL A 7 8.79 -28.96 -14.49
N SER A 8 9.85 -29.59 -15.01
CA SER A 8 10.85 -30.24 -14.16
C SER A 8 11.74 -29.22 -13.45
N LEU A 9 12.22 -29.52 -12.23
CA LEU A 9 13.21 -28.69 -11.57
C LEU A 9 14.49 -28.57 -12.38
N ARG A 10 14.83 -29.55 -13.21
CA ARG A 10 15.97 -29.48 -14.14
C ARG A 10 15.78 -28.35 -15.14
N ASP A 11 14.62 -28.26 -15.78
CA ASP A 11 14.32 -27.17 -16.73
C ASP A 11 14.32 -25.79 -16.05
N VAL A 12 13.88 -25.72 -14.78
CA VAL A 12 13.93 -24.49 -14.01
C VAL A 12 15.37 -24.08 -13.73
N LEU A 13 16.22 -25.04 -13.31
CA LEU A 13 17.63 -24.80 -13.07
C LEU A 13 18.36 -24.32 -14.34
N ASP A 14 18.13 -24.99 -15.45
CA ASP A 14 18.78 -24.65 -16.72
C ASP A 14 18.38 -23.27 -17.21
N ARG A 15 17.12 -22.85 -17.04
CA ARG A 15 16.63 -21.51 -17.33
C ARG A 15 17.25 -20.46 -16.39
N ALA A 16 17.34 -20.75 -15.10
CA ALA A 16 17.93 -19.86 -14.12
C ALA A 16 19.43 -19.65 -14.41
N ASP A 17 20.17 -20.71 -14.71
CA ASP A 17 21.59 -20.63 -15.08
C ASP A 17 21.80 -19.83 -16.38
N ALA A 18 20.94 -20.05 -17.38
CA ALA A 18 20.99 -19.31 -18.63
C ALA A 18 20.70 -17.80 -18.43
N ALA A 19 19.72 -17.43 -17.60
CA ALA A 19 19.43 -16.04 -17.24
C ALA A 19 20.62 -15.41 -16.49
N ALA A 20 21.16 -16.09 -15.48
CA ALA A 20 22.32 -15.62 -14.74
C ALA A 20 23.55 -15.37 -15.63
N ARG A 21 23.81 -16.23 -16.61
CA ARG A 21 24.89 -16.05 -17.60
C ARG A 21 24.70 -14.84 -18.51
N ARG A 22 23.44 -14.38 -18.72
CA ARG A 22 23.13 -13.15 -19.45
C ARG A 22 23.11 -11.92 -18.55
N GLY A 23 23.38 -12.05 -17.24
CA GLY A 23 23.26 -10.97 -16.26
C GLY A 23 21.82 -10.57 -15.94
N GLU A 24 20.85 -11.45 -16.27
CA GLU A 24 19.43 -11.25 -16.00
C GLU A 24 19.01 -11.92 -14.69
N SER A 25 18.00 -11.38 -14.02
CA SER A 25 17.39 -12.03 -12.86
C SER A 25 16.57 -13.25 -13.30
N ALA A 26 16.84 -14.39 -12.67
CA ALA A 26 16.03 -15.60 -12.86
C ALA A 26 14.88 -15.71 -11.86
N GLY A 27 14.82 -14.79 -10.89
CA GLY A 27 13.83 -14.77 -9.82
C GLY A 27 12.61 -13.92 -10.14
N ALA A 28 11.75 -13.76 -9.15
CA ALA A 28 10.63 -12.85 -9.20
C ALA A 28 11.10 -11.40 -9.41
N ALA A 29 10.36 -10.62 -10.20
CA ALA A 29 10.58 -9.19 -10.29
C ALA A 29 10.29 -8.53 -8.93
N ILE A 30 11.10 -7.53 -8.58
CA ILE A 30 11.02 -6.80 -7.33
C ILE A 30 10.55 -5.38 -7.61
N TYR A 31 9.59 -4.92 -6.84
CA TYR A 31 8.99 -3.58 -6.93
C TYR A 31 9.26 -2.84 -5.61
N PRO A 32 10.29 -1.96 -5.56
CA PRO A 32 10.64 -1.27 -4.33
C PRO A 32 9.48 -0.44 -3.79
N THR A 33 9.16 -0.60 -2.51
CA THR A 33 8.12 0.21 -1.87
C THR A 33 8.59 1.66 -1.69
N GLY A 34 9.91 1.86 -1.62
CA GLY A 34 10.57 3.12 -1.32
C GLY A 34 10.54 3.47 0.17
N PHE A 35 10.07 2.56 1.02
CA PHE A 35 10.22 2.63 2.47
C PHE A 35 11.47 1.83 2.85
N HIS A 36 12.60 2.52 3.01
CA HIS A 36 13.93 1.91 3.04
C HIS A 36 14.11 0.77 4.04
N PRO A 37 13.71 0.90 5.32
CA PRO A 37 13.83 -0.22 6.25
C PRO A 37 12.93 -1.40 5.87
N LEU A 38 11.71 -1.12 5.37
CA LEU A 38 10.76 -2.15 4.97
C LEU A 38 11.29 -2.94 3.78
N ASP A 39 11.82 -2.25 2.76
CA ASP A 39 12.39 -2.91 1.58
C ASP A 39 13.53 -3.86 1.95
N SER A 40 14.34 -3.51 2.94
CA SER A 40 15.42 -4.39 3.42
C SER A 40 14.90 -5.71 3.97
N TYR A 41 13.78 -5.69 4.70
CA TYR A 41 13.16 -6.91 5.23
C TYR A 41 12.35 -7.67 4.17
N LEU A 42 11.85 -7.00 3.14
CA LEU A 42 11.15 -7.61 2.01
C LEU A 42 12.09 -8.14 0.91
N GLY A 43 13.41 -8.05 1.10
CA GLY A 43 14.39 -8.47 0.09
C GLY A 43 14.39 -7.57 -1.15
N GLY A 44 14.15 -6.27 -0.95
CA GLY A 44 14.17 -5.21 -1.96
C GLY A 44 12.83 -4.60 -2.30
N GLY A 45 11.72 -5.16 -1.82
CA GLY A 45 10.37 -4.65 -2.09
C GLY A 45 9.31 -5.74 -2.31
N LEU A 46 8.19 -5.35 -2.92
CA LEU A 46 7.11 -6.29 -3.26
C LEU A 46 7.57 -7.24 -4.39
N ARG A 47 7.20 -8.51 -4.30
CA ARG A 47 7.65 -9.54 -5.26
C ARG A 47 6.50 -9.94 -6.19
N SER A 48 6.82 -10.13 -7.46
CA SER A 48 5.87 -10.72 -8.41
C SER A 48 5.42 -12.12 -7.96
N GLY A 49 4.13 -12.40 -8.12
CA GLY A 49 3.50 -13.65 -7.66
C GLY A 49 3.12 -13.64 -6.17
N GLU A 50 3.38 -12.57 -5.43
CA GLU A 50 3.05 -12.47 -4.02
C GLU A 50 1.86 -11.52 -3.76
N LEU A 51 1.05 -11.88 -2.76
CA LEU A 51 -0.02 -11.06 -2.20
C LEU A 51 0.44 -10.44 -0.90
N THR A 52 0.52 -9.11 -0.87
CA THR A 52 0.80 -8.31 0.33
C THR A 52 -0.48 -7.67 0.83
N LEU A 53 -0.82 -7.88 2.10
CA LEU A 53 -1.93 -7.21 2.77
C LEU A 53 -1.43 -6.04 3.61
N LEU A 54 -2.16 -4.92 3.53
CA LEU A 54 -1.92 -3.73 4.34
C LEU A 54 -3.14 -3.47 5.24
N GLY A 55 -3.04 -3.86 6.50
CA GLY A 55 -4.09 -3.77 7.50
C GLY A 55 -3.90 -2.62 8.47
N GLY A 56 -4.94 -2.35 9.27
CA GLY A 56 -4.89 -1.37 10.34
C GLY A 56 -6.18 -0.56 10.51
N PRO A 57 -6.27 0.28 11.57
CA PRO A 57 -7.46 1.06 11.86
C PRO A 57 -7.76 2.11 10.80
N GLN A 58 -9.00 2.60 10.80
CA GLN A 58 -9.42 3.69 9.93
C GLN A 58 -8.67 4.98 10.29
N GLY A 59 -8.36 5.81 9.27
CA GLY A 59 -7.70 7.11 9.46
C GLY A 59 -6.19 7.06 9.65
N LEU A 60 -5.57 5.88 9.77
CA LEU A 60 -4.14 5.75 10.03
C LEU A 60 -3.25 5.78 8.77
N GLY A 61 -3.84 6.05 7.60
CA GLY A 61 -3.08 6.30 6.37
C GLY A 61 -2.78 5.08 5.51
N LYS A 62 -3.57 3.99 5.58
CA LYS A 62 -3.41 2.83 4.67
C LYS A 62 -3.41 3.23 3.20
N THR A 63 -4.44 3.96 2.76
CA THR A 63 -4.52 4.52 1.40
C THR A 63 -3.33 5.43 1.07
N THR A 64 -2.89 6.25 2.05
CA THR A 64 -1.71 7.11 1.89
C THR A 64 -0.45 6.29 1.63
N MET A 65 -0.21 5.24 2.42
CA MET A 65 0.94 4.36 2.25
C MET A 65 0.87 3.59 0.92
N ALA A 66 -0.28 3.01 0.57
CA ALA A 66 -0.44 2.28 -0.69
C ALA A 66 -0.27 3.20 -1.90
N LEU A 67 -0.78 4.44 -1.86
CA LEU A 67 -0.60 5.41 -2.92
C LEU A 67 0.86 5.87 -3.03
N GLN A 68 1.55 6.03 -1.91
CA GLN A 68 2.98 6.38 -1.91
C GLN A 68 3.83 5.24 -2.46
N VAL A 69 3.53 3.97 -2.14
CA VAL A 69 4.15 2.80 -2.76
C VAL A 69 3.88 2.79 -4.27
N ALA A 70 2.63 2.99 -4.69
CA ALA A 70 2.25 3.07 -6.11
C ALA A 70 3.05 4.16 -6.85
N ARG A 71 3.18 5.35 -6.24
CA ARG A 71 4.01 6.44 -6.76
C ARG A 71 5.48 6.05 -6.90
N ASN A 72 6.06 5.43 -5.86
CA ASN A 72 7.46 5.04 -5.86
C ASN A 72 7.77 3.99 -6.93
N VAL A 73 6.88 3.00 -7.08
CA VAL A 73 6.94 1.99 -8.14
C VAL A 73 6.83 2.63 -9.52
N ALA A 74 5.89 3.56 -9.73
CA ALA A 74 5.74 4.24 -11.01
C ALA A 74 6.96 5.12 -11.34
N ALA A 75 7.49 5.84 -10.38
CA ALA A 75 8.68 6.67 -10.53
C ALA A 75 9.95 5.83 -10.80
N SER A 76 9.99 4.56 -10.37
CA SER A 76 11.08 3.63 -10.73
C SER A 76 10.96 3.05 -12.16
N GLY A 77 9.91 3.40 -12.88
CA GLY A 77 9.69 2.97 -14.27
C GLY A 77 8.76 1.76 -14.45
N CYS A 78 8.19 1.23 -13.38
CA CYS A 78 7.23 0.12 -13.42
C CYS A 78 5.79 0.63 -13.54
N ASP A 79 4.92 -0.21 -14.11
CA ASP A 79 3.49 0.11 -14.23
C ASP A 79 2.74 -0.18 -12.93
N VAL A 80 1.67 0.56 -12.69
CA VAL A 80 0.75 0.38 -11.56
C VAL A 80 -0.68 0.41 -12.06
N VAL A 81 -1.50 -0.52 -11.62
CA VAL A 81 -2.96 -0.41 -11.74
C VAL A 81 -3.57 -0.30 -10.36
N TYR A 82 -4.28 0.79 -10.10
CA TYR A 82 -4.86 1.13 -8.80
C TYR A 82 -6.38 1.01 -8.85
N PHE A 83 -6.94 -0.01 -8.22
CA PHE A 83 -8.38 -0.20 -8.06
C PHE A 83 -8.84 0.56 -6.82
N SER A 84 -9.44 1.73 -7.03
CA SER A 84 -9.92 2.61 -5.96
C SER A 84 -11.43 2.50 -5.77
N PHE A 85 -11.87 2.09 -4.58
CA PHE A 85 -13.28 2.01 -4.20
C PHE A 85 -13.74 3.18 -3.32
N GLU A 86 -12.80 4.00 -2.83
CA GLU A 86 -13.12 5.11 -1.92
C GLU A 86 -12.82 6.49 -2.51
N HIS A 87 -11.84 6.57 -3.39
CA HIS A 87 -11.39 7.84 -3.96
C HIS A 87 -11.54 7.83 -5.47
N ASP A 88 -11.98 8.95 -6.02
CA ASP A 88 -11.92 9.19 -7.46
C ASP A 88 -10.49 9.54 -7.92
N GLU A 89 -10.29 9.56 -9.21
CA GLU A 89 -9.02 9.82 -9.87
C GLU A 89 -8.47 11.22 -9.55
N VAL A 90 -9.35 12.22 -9.41
CA VAL A 90 -8.95 13.60 -9.07
C VAL A 90 -8.47 13.69 -7.63
N SER A 91 -9.12 12.98 -6.71
CA SER A 91 -8.69 12.90 -5.31
C SER A 91 -7.32 12.22 -5.18
N LEU A 92 -7.06 11.16 -5.95
CA LEU A 92 -5.75 10.50 -5.98
C LEU A 92 -4.67 11.41 -6.58
N LEU A 93 -4.97 12.11 -7.70
CA LEU A 93 -4.08 13.10 -8.28
C LEU A 93 -3.72 14.21 -7.28
N THR A 94 -4.73 14.75 -6.58
CA THR A 94 -4.54 15.79 -5.56
C THR A 94 -3.57 15.34 -4.46
N ARG A 95 -3.68 14.08 -4.02
CA ARG A 95 -2.77 13.48 -3.04
C ARG A 95 -1.36 13.31 -3.59
N LEU A 96 -1.21 12.86 -4.84
CA LEU A 96 0.10 12.70 -5.50
C LEU A 96 0.82 14.05 -5.65
N VAL A 97 0.11 15.11 -6.04
CA VAL A 97 0.70 16.46 -6.14
C VAL A 97 1.18 16.96 -4.79
N ALA A 98 0.39 16.82 -3.72
CA ALA A 98 0.80 17.22 -2.38
C ALA A 98 1.99 16.39 -1.86
N LEU A 99 2.02 15.09 -2.15
CA LEU A 99 3.11 14.18 -1.82
C LEU A 99 4.40 14.60 -2.53
N GLU A 100 4.34 14.87 -3.85
CA GLU A 100 5.51 15.31 -4.62
C GLU A 100 6.08 16.63 -4.11
N ALA A 101 5.22 17.59 -3.79
CA ALA A 101 5.66 18.84 -3.19
C ALA A 101 6.38 18.59 -1.86
N GLY A 102 5.80 17.73 -1.00
CA GLY A 102 6.38 17.38 0.29
C GLY A 102 7.70 16.65 0.22
N LEU A 103 7.93 15.83 -0.81
CA LEU A 103 9.22 15.19 -1.04
C LEU A 103 10.33 16.18 -1.44
N ARG A 104 9.97 17.32 -2.05
CA ARG A 104 10.91 18.35 -2.51
C ARG A 104 11.20 19.41 -1.47
N ASP A 105 10.14 20.01 -0.92
CA ASP A 105 10.22 21.20 -0.07
C ASP A 105 9.95 20.91 1.42
N GLY A 106 9.76 19.64 1.78
CA GLY A 106 9.56 19.22 3.16
C GLY A 106 8.35 19.90 3.80
N THR A 107 8.51 20.47 4.99
CA THR A 107 7.43 21.13 5.73
C THR A 107 6.98 22.46 5.15
N ALA A 108 7.76 23.08 4.26
CA ALA A 108 7.39 24.33 3.57
C ALA A 108 6.52 24.08 2.33
N ALA A 109 6.32 22.82 1.95
CA ALA A 109 5.58 22.43 0.76
C ALA A 109 4.09 22.73 0.86
N VAL A 110 3.46 22.91 -0.31
CA VAL A 110 2.01 23.03 -0.43
C VAL A 110 1.31 21.82 0.21
N THR A 111 0.28 22.10 0.99
CA THR A 111 -0.49 21.07 1.69
C THR A 111 -1.56 20.44 0.79
N LEU A 112 -2.00 19.24 1.13
CA LEU A 112 -3.12 18.54 0.47
C LEU A 112 -4.37 19.43 0.39
N ARG A 113 -4.65 20.21 1.43
CA ARG A 113 -5.76 21.16 1.46
C ARG A 113 -5.63 22.25 0.39
N GLN A 114 -4.44 22.85 0.27
CA GLN A 114 -4.18 23.89 -0.72
C GLN A 114 -4.22 23.37 -2.14
N VAL A 115 -3.66 22.16 -2.39
CA VAL A 115 -3.77 21.51 -3.70
C VAL A 115 -5.23 21.26 -4.06
N ARG A 116 -6.04 20.77 -3.12
CA ARG A 116 -7.49 20.56 -3.34
C ARG A 116 -8.18 21.88 -3.69
N GLN A 117 -7.91 22.94 -2.96
CA GLN A 117 -8.46 24.28 -3.25
C GLN A 117 -8.08 24.77 -4.66
N ALA A 118 -6.84 24.50 -5.11
CA ALA A 118 -6.40 24.85 -6.46
C ALA A 118 -7.09 24.01 -7.56
N VAL A 119 -7.37 22.75 -7.28
CA VAL A 119 -8.10 21.84 -8.19
C VAL A 119 -9.55 22.27 -8.33
N ASP A 120 -10.22 22.56 -7.21
CA ASP A 120 -11.65 22.90 -7.17
C ASP A 120 -11.94 24.36 -7.58
N ALA A 121 -10.91 25.22 -7.66
CA ALA A 121 -11.08 26.64 -7.97
C ALA A 121 -11.58 26.87 -9.41
N THR A 122 -12.54 27.79 -9.55
CA THR A 122 -12.87 28.44 -10.82
C THR A 122 -12.09 29.74 -10.92
N ALA A 123 -11.55 30.07 -12.07
CA ALA A 123 -10.78 31.31 -12.26
C ALA A 123 -11.24 32.03 -13.51
N ASP A 124 -11.29 33.37 -13.45
CA ASP A 124 -11.62 34.24 -14.57
C ASP A 124 -10.53 34.19 -15.66
N SER A 125 -9.30 33.90 -15.27
CA SER A 125 -8.17 33.68 -16.17
C SER A 125 -7.78 32.20 -16.15
N PRO A 126 -7.98 31.45 -17.24
CA PRO A 126 -7.67 30.03 -17.28
C PRO A 126 -6.16 29.81 -17.21
N SER A 127 -5.70 29.13 -16.15
CA SER A 127 -4.33 28.65 -16.00
C SER A 127 -4.37 27.14 -15.73
N GLY A 128 -3.35 26.41 -16.21
CA GLY A 128 -3.21 24.99 -15.86
C GLY A 128 -2.99 24.79 -14.36
N LEU A 129 -3.12 23.54 -13.88
CA LEU A 129 -2.96 23.23 -12.46
C LEU A 129 -1.60 23.71 -11.89
N ALA A 130 -0.52 23.56 -12.67
CA ALA A 130 0.80 24.06 -12.29
C ALA A 130 0.81 25.59 -12.05
N GLY A 131 0.12 26.35 -12.93
CA GLY A 131 0.00 27.80 -12.77
C GLY A 131 -0.86 28.21 -11.57
N ARG A 132 -1.89 27.42 -11.22
CA ARG A 132 -2.70 27.67 -10.00
C ARG A 132 -1.94 27.40 -8.70
N LEU A 133 -0.89 26.58 -8.76
CA LEU A 133 -0.03 26.25 -7.62
C LEU A 133 1.28 27.07 -7.63
N GLU A 134 1.44 28.00 -8.58
CA GLU A 134 2.60 28.88 -8.63
C GLU A 134 2.65 29.76 -7.38
N GLY A 135 3.85 29.87 -6.79
CA GLY A 135 4.05 30.60 -5.52
C GLY A 135 3.64 29.85 -4.24
N LEU A 136 3.05 28.65 -4.36
CA LEU A 136 2.83 27.75 -3.23
C LEU A 136 3.96 26.70 -3.20
N GLY A 137 4.61 26.54 -2.06
CA GLY A 137 5.83 25.73 -1.84
C GLY A 137 5.90 24.45 -2.68
N GLY A 138 6.73 24.45 -3.72
CA GLY A 138 6.94 23.30 -4.62
C GLY A 138 5.76 22.86 -5.49
N GLY A 139 4.59 23.53 -5.42
CA GLY A 139 3.36 23.06 -6.02
C GLY A 139 3.42 22.94 -7.55
N SER A 140 3.95 23.95 -8.24
CA SER A 140 4.10 23.92 -9.69
C SER A 140 5.05 22.81 -10.18
N ASP A 141 6.16 22.62 -9.47
CA ASP A 141 7.14 21.57 -9.80
C ASP A 141 6.63 20.17 -9.42
N ALA A 142 5.79 20.06 -8.40
CA ALA A 142 5.12 18.82 -8.05
C ALA A 142 4.19 18.34 -9.19
N VAL A 143 3.43 19.25 -9.83
CA VAL A 143 2.59 18.88 -10.99
C VAL A 143 3.44 18.35 -12.14
N LYS A 144 4.58 18.97 -12.43
CA LYS A 144 5.52 18.50 -13.46
C LYS A 144 6.05 17.10 -13.09
N ALA A 145 6.45 16.90 -11.84
CA ALA A 145 6.96 15.62 -11.37
C ALA A 145 5.93 14.49 -11.48
N VAL A 146 4.67 14.76 -11.13
CA VAL A 146 3.58 13.79 -11.37
C VAL A 146 3.50 13.46 -12.87
N GLY A 147 3.66 14.45 -13.74
CA GLY A 147 3.65 14.25 -15.20
C GLY A 147 4.72 13.28 -15.71
N GLU A 148 5.86 13.16 -15.03
CA GLU A 148 6.96 12.27 -15.44
C GLU A 148 6.59 10.77 -15.34
N TYR A 149 5.68 10.40 -14.46
CA TYR A 149 5.25 9.00 -14.26
C TYR A 149 3.75 8.78 -14.43
N ALA A 150 2.98 9.82 -14.74
CA ALA A 150 1.51 9.75 -14.79
C ALA A 150 0.97 8.64 -15.70
N GLU A 151 1.62 8.38 -16.84
CA GLU A 151 1.22 7.33 -17.78
C GLU A 151 1.40 5.90 -17.21
N ARG A 152 2.19 5.75 -16.15
CA ARG A 152 2.46 4.46 -15.50
C ARG A 152 1.44 4.12 -14.42
N ILE A 153 0.68 5.09 -13.91
CA ILE A 153 -0.37 4.85 -12.93
C ILE A 153 -1.73 4.89 -13.62
N VAL A 154 -2.34 3.73 -13.78
CA VAL A 154 -3.69 3.61 -14.30
C VAL A 154 -4.67 3.43 -13.15
N VAL A 155 -5.58 4.36 -12.99
CA VAL A 155 -6.62 4.32 -11.95
C VAL A 155 -7.88 3.69 -12.52
N HIS A 156 -8.34 2.61 -11.90
CA HIS A 156 -9.66 2.04 -12.13
C HIS A 156 -10.60 2.53 -11.03
N ARG A 157 -11.54 3.43 -11.39
CA ARG A 157 -12.63 3.83 -10.48
C ARG A 157 -13.56 2.64 -10.26
N SER A 158 -13.44 2.04 -9.10
CA SER A 158 -14.09 0.77 -8.77
C SER A 158 -15.44 0.99 -8.09
N ASP A 159 -16.37 0.08 -8.36
CA ASP A 159 -17.72 0.07 -7.78
C ASP A 159 -17.92 -1.28 -7.08
N GLY A 160 -18.32 -1.24 -5.82
CA GLY A 160 -18.56 -2.43 -4.99
C GLY A 160 -19.67 -3.36 -5.47
N ARG A 161 -20.41 -3.00 -6.52
CA ARG A 161 -21.45 -3.84 -7.15
C ARG A 161 -20.97 -4.48 -8.46
N ARG A 162 -19.96 -3.90 -9.11
CA ARG A 162 -19.56 -4.26 -10.48
C ARG A 162 -18.11 -4.73 -10.58
N THR A 163 -17.23 -4.21 -9.72
CA THR A 163 -15.81 -4.54 -9.79
C THR A 163 -15.55 -5.79 -8.99
N SER A 164 -15.67 -6.95 -9.64
CA SER A 164 -15.34 -8.27 -9.08
C SER A 164 -13.86 -8.60 -9.29
N ALA A 165 -13.40 -9.70 -8.68
CA ALA A 165 -12.06 -10.24 -8.91
C ALA A 165 -11.83 -10.59 -10.39
N ASP A 166 -12.87 -10.98 -11.14
CA ASP A 166 -12.77 -11.24 -12.58
C ASP A 166 -12.57 -9.96 -13.40
N VAL A 167 -13.16 -8.83 -12.97
CA VAL A 167 -12.86 -7.51 -13.56
C VAL A 167 -11.41 -7.14 -13.30
N VAL A 168 -10.90 -7.30 -12.06
CA VAL A 168 -9.49 -7.08 -11.73
C VAL A 168 -8.60 -7.93 -12.63
N ARG A 169 -8.90 -9.22 -12.75
CA ARG A 169 -8.20 -10.19 -13.61
C ARG A 169 -8.18 -9.74 -15.07
N SER A 170 -9.31 -9.30 -15.60
CA SER A 170 -9.43 -8.85 -16.99
C SER A 170 -8.56 -7.64 -17.29
N VAL A 171 -8.52 -6.66 -16.37
CA VAL A 171 -7.67 -5.47 -16.51
C VAL A 171 -6.20 -5.85 -16.48
N VAL A 172 -5.77 -6.67 -15.51
CA VAL A 172 -4.38 -7.15 -15.40
C VAL A 172 -3.97 -7.96 -16.62
N ALA A 173 -4.85 -8.83 -17.13
CA ALA A 173 -4.61 -9.57 -18.36
C ALA A 173 -4.36 -8.66 -19.58
N GLY A 174 -4.97 -7.48 -19.62
CA GLY A 174 -4.72 -6.47 -20.65
C GLY A 174 -3.28 -5.94 -20.62
N PHE A 175 -2.75 -5.66 -19.42
CA PHE A 175 -1.35 -5.27 -19.24
C PHE A 175 -0.39 -6.38 -19.65
N VAL A 176 -0.61 -7.59 -19.17
CA VAL A 176 0.28 -8.73 -19.45
C VAL A 176 0.29 -9.10 -20.94
N LYS A 177 -0.83 -8.97 -21.64
CA LYS A 177 -0.88 -9.13 -23.11
C LYS A 177 -0.05 -8.09 -23.86
N ALA A 178 0.14 -6.91 -23.28
CA ALA A 178 0.99 -5.84 -23.79
C ALA A 178 2.44 -5.93 -23.30
N ASP A 179 2.85 -7.08 -22.74
CA ASP A 179 4.18 -7.33 -22.14
C ASP A 179 4.52 -6.36 -21.00
N ARG A 180 3.50 -5.97 -20.21
CA ARG A 180 3.62 -5.09 -19.05
C ARG A 180 3.21 -5.84 -17.80
N GLN A 181 4.00 -5.76 -16.75
CA GLN A 181 3.72 -6.39 -15.46
C GLN A 181 3.48 -5.31 -14.39
N PRO A 182 2.23 -4.92 -14.13
CA PRO A 182 1.94 -3.85 -13.20
C PRO A 182 1.99 -4.32 -11.74
N LEU A 183 2.34 -3.43 -10.81
CA LEU A 183 1.87 -3.55 -9.43
C LEU A 183 0.34 -3.38 -9.43
N VAL A 184 -0.35 -4.34 -8.84
CA VAL A 184 -1.81 -4.28 -8.66
C VAL A 184 -2.12 -3.79 -7.26
N VAL A 185 -2.79 -2.64 -7.14
CA VAL A 185 -3.25 -2.09 -5.84
C VAL A 185 -4.75 -2.21 -5.75
N VAL A 186 -5.28 -2.75 -4.64
CA VAL A 186 -6.71 -2.87 -4.36
C VAL A 186 -7.06 -2.14 -3.07
N ASP A 187 -7.78 -1.04 -3.16
CA ASP A 187 -8.13 -0.18 -2.02
C ASP A 187 -9.67 -0.03 -1.90
N TYR A 188 -10.34 -0.93 -1.15
CA TYR A 188 -9.92 -2.04 -0.33
C TYR A 188 -10.72 -3.33 -0.62
N ILE A 189 -10.20 -4.48 -0.19
CA ILE A 189 -10.71 -5.79 -0.62
C ILE A 189 -12.17 -6.06 -0.24
N GLN A 190 -12.64 -5.58 0.90
CA GLN A 190 -14.02 -5.80 1.36
C GLN A 190 -15.08 -5.13 0.45
N LYS A 191 -14.64 -4.25 -0.48
CA LYS A 191 -15.52 -3.62 -1.48
C LYS A 191 -15.55 -4.38 -2.81
N VAL A 192 -14.64 -5.32 -3.03
CA VAL A 192 -14.62 -6.12 -4.26
C VAL A 192 -15.93 -6.91 -4.36
N ALA A 193 -16.62 -6.79 -5.50
CA ALA A 193 -17.87 -7.47 -5.73
C ALA A 193 -17.67 -9.00 -5.79
N VAL A 194 -18.61 -9.74 -5.19
CA VAL A 194 -18.67 -11.21 -5.28
C VAL A 194 -20.00 -11.56 -5.94
N GLU A 195 -19.95 -12.34 -7.02
CA GLU A 195 -21.14 -12.68 -7.81
C GLU A 195 -22.08 -13.66 -7.10
N ARG A 196 -21.55 -14.39 -6.11
CA ARG A 196 -22.35 -15.34 -5.31
C ARG A 196 -22.98 -14.60 -4.13
N ASP A 197 -24.25 -14.91 -3.86
CA ASP A 197 -24.87 -14.47 -2.61
C ASP A 197 -24.31 -15.30 -1.45
N LEU A 198 -23.30 -14.74 -0.78
CA LEU A 198 -22.65 -15.37 0.36
C LEU A 198 -23.21 -14.78 1.65
N PRO A 199 -23.54 -15.63 2.64
CA PRO A 199 -24.31 -15.26 3.82
C PRO A 199 -23.56 -14.32 4.77
N ASN A 200 -22.23 -14.36 4.76
CA ASN A 200 -21.42 -13.55 5.65
C ASN A 200 -20.25 -12.87 4.94
N GLU A 201 -19.69 -11.87 5.58
CA GLU A 201 -18.59 -11.07 5.05
C GLU A 201 -17.27 -11.84 5.04
N ASP A 202 -17.06 -12.76 5.98
CA ASP A 202 -15.85 -13.56 6.07
C ASP A 202 -15.72 -14.48 4.85
N GLU A 203 -16.81 -15.13 4.44
CA GLU A 203 -16.82 -15.94 3.22
C GLU A 203 -16.57 -15.11 1.98
N ARG A 204 -17.16 -13.91 1.90
CA ARG A 204 -16.91 -12.98 0.78
C ARG A 204 -15.45 -12.56 0.72
N THR A 205 -14.86 -12.23 1.86
CA THR A 205 -13.45 -11.84 1.93
C THR A 205 -12.53 -13.00 1.59
N THR A 206 -12.88 -14.24 2.01
CA THR A 206 -12.14 -15.44 1.65
C THR A 206 -12.07 -15.61 0.14
N VAL A 207 -13.23 -15.58 -0.55
CA VAL A 207 -13.28 -15.70 -2.02
C VAL A 207 -12.44 -14.63 -2.72
N VAL A 208 -12.48 -13.40 -2.24
CA VAL A 208 -11.72 -12.29 -2.83
C VAL A 208 -10.22 -12.47 -2.63
N VAL A 209 -9.78 -12.82 -1.41
CA VAL A 209 -8.35 -12.95 -1.13
C VAL A 209 -7.72 -14.13 -1.88
N GLU A 210 -8.43 -15.26 -1.96
CA GLU A 210 -8.03 -16.41 -2.78
C GLU A 210 -7.88 -16.02 -4.25
N ALA A 211 -8.89 -15.34 -4.81
CA ALA A 211 -8.86 -14.89 -6.21
C ALA A 211 -7.73 -13.90 -6.49
N LEU A 212 -7.39 -13.00 -5.55
CA LEU A 212 -6.26 -12.08 -5.69
C LEU A 212 -4.92 -12.81 -5.59
N LYS A 213 -4.81 -13.84 -4.74
CA LYS A 213 -3.61 -14.68 -4.66
C LYS A 213 -3.42 -15.48 -5.94
N ASP A 214 -4.47 -16.10 -6.46
CA ASP A 214 -4.45 -16.81 -7.73
C ASP A 214 -4.03 -15.91 -8.90
N LEU A 215 -4.57 -14.67 -8.93
CA LEU A 215 -4.21 -13.66 -9.91
C LEU A 215 -2.72 -13.31 -9.85
N ALA A 216 -2.17 -13.11 -8.64
CA ALA A 216 -0.76 -12.83 -8.47
C ALA A 216 0.12 -13.94 -9.06
N LEU A 217 -0.22 -15.20 -8.78
CA LEU A 217 0.49 -16.37 -9.27
C LEU A 217 0.32 -16.56 -10.79
N GLU A 218 -0.91 -16.43 -11.31
CA GLU A 218 -1.23 -16.66 -12.72
C GLU A 218 -0.49 -15.69 -13.64
N TYR A 219 -0.44 -14.41 -13.26
CA TYR A 219 0.16 -13.36 -14.08
C TYR A 219 1.59 -12.99 -13.68
N GLY A 220 2.09 -13.54 -12.58
CA GLY A 220 3.43 -13.19 -12.07
C GLY A 220 3.55 -11.71 -11.71
N VAL A 221 2.52 -11.12 -11.10
CA VAL A 221 2.48 -9.70 -10.70
C VAL A 221 2.38 -9.57 -9.18
N PRO A 222 2.95 -8.52 -8.56
CA PRO A 222 2.72 -8.23 -7.15
C PRO A 222 1.33 -7.65 -6.95
N VAL A 223 0.66 -8.06 -5.86
CA VAL A 223 -0.62 -7.50 -5.43
C VAL A 223 -0.46 -6.88 -4.05
N LEU A 224 -0.80 -5.60 -3.92
CA LEU A 224 -0.90 -4.88 -2.65
C LEU A 224 -2.38 -4.60 -2.37
N ALA A 225 -2.94 -5.23 -1.36
CA ALA A 225 -4.36 -5.10 -1.04
C ALA A 225 -4.57 -4.52 0.36
N ILE A 226 -5.38 -3.46 0.45
CA ILE A 226 -5.76 -2.85 1.73
C ILE A 226 -6.88 -3.66 2.36
N VAL A 227 -6.76 -3.88 3.67
CA VAL A 227 -7.73 -4.61 4.50
C VAL A 227 -8.19 -3.74 5.65
N ALA A 228 -9.49 -3.66 5.87
CA ALA A 228 -10.05 -2.99 7.04
C ALA A 228 -9.93 -3.88 8.29
N ALA A 229 -9.76 -3.28 9.46
CA ALA A 229 -9.90 -3.97 10.73
C ALA A 229 -11.37 -4.31 11.00
N ASP A 230 -11.61 -5.37 11.77
CA ASP A 230 -12.94 -5.74 12.21
C ASP A 230 -13.48 -4.81 13.34
N LYS A 231 -14.74 -4.99 13.74
CA LYS A 231 -15.35 -4.18 14.80
C LYS A 231 -14.72 -4.46 16.16
N ALA A 232 -14.34 -5.71 16.43
CA ALA A 232 -13.71 -6.10 17.69
C ALA A 232 -12.29 -5.54 17.76
N GLY A 233 -11.54 -5.62 16.66
CA GLY A 233 -10.23 -4.98 16.54
C GLY A 233 -10.28 -3.46 16.73
N LEU A 234 -11.29 -2.77 16.15
CA LEU A 234 -11.47 -1.33 16.33
C LEU A 234 -11.84 -0.93 17.78
N ALA A 235 -12.46 -1.82 18.53
CA ALA A 235 -12.78 -1.60 19.93
C ALA A 235 -11.60 -1.90 20.88
N LYS A 236 -10.53 -2.50 20.39
CA LYS A 236 -9.33 -2.83 21.12
C LYS A 236 -8.57 -1.56 21.54
N THR A 237 -8.16 -1.49 22.78
CA THR A 237 -7.33 -0.38 23.29
C THR A 237 -5.83 -0.65 23.17
N GLY A 238 -5.42 -1.45 22.20
CA GLY A 238 -4.05 -1.90 22.04
C GLY A 238 -3.67 -2.12 20.58
N ARG A 239 -2.62 -2.91 20.40
CA ARG A 239 -2.04 -3.21 19.11
C ARG A 239 -2.94 -4.12 18.29
N LEU A 240 -3.25 -3.71 17.06
CA LEU A 240 -3.90 -4.57 16.09
C LEU A 240 -2.90 -5.54 15.48
N ARG A 241 -3.33 -6.79 15.35
CA ARG A 241 -2.60 -7.88 14.75
C ARG A 241 -3.34 -8.43 13.54
N ILE A 242 -2.72 -9.35 12.82
CA ILE A 242 -3.32 -10.00 11.65
C ILE A 242 -4.71 -10.59 11.94
N PHE A 243 -4.96 -11.09 13.15
CA PHE A 243 -6.24 -11.69 13.55
C PHE A 243 -7.34 -10.66 13.84
N ASP A 244 -7.00 -9.38 13.93
CA ASP A 244 -7.94 -8.27 14.09
C ASP A 244 -8.39 -7.72 12.72
N LEU A 245 -7.97 -8.34 11.61
CA LEU A 245 -8.41 -7.99 10.28
C LEU A 245 -9.79 -8.56 9.97
N ARG A 246 -10.62 -7.77 9.30
CA ARG A 246 -11.98 -8.14 8.92
C ARG A 246 -11.95 -9.11 7.75
N GLY A 247 -12.40 -10.35 7.97
CA GLY A 247 -12.48 -11.37 6.93
C GLY A 247 -11.64 -12.60 7.19
N SER A 248 -11.35 -12.89 8.46
CA SER A 248 -10.96 -14.22 8.91
C SER A 248 -9.52 -14.72 8.66
N SER A 249 -9.35 -15.97 9.09
CA SER A 249 -8.14 -16.77 8.94
C SER A 249 -7.63 -16.90 7.50
N ALA A 250 -8.49 -16.80 6.48
CA ALA A 250 -8.07 -16.86 5.08
C ALA A 250 -7.06 -15.76 4.72
N LEU A 251 -7.22 -14.55 5.28
CA LEU A 251 -6.25 -13.47 5.09
C LEU A 251 -4.85 -13.87 5.57
N ALA A 252 -4.80 -14.54 6.73
CA ALA A 252 -3.53 -14.99 7.30
C ALA A 252 -2.90 -16.16 6.51
N TYR A 253 -3.72 -17.02 5.88
CA TYR A 253 -3.22 -18.17 5.14
C TYR A 253 -2.78 -17.80 3.72
N GLU A 254 -3.59 -17.03 3.00
CA GLU A 254 -3.35 -16.73 1.58
C GLU A 254 -2.26 -15.68 1.35
N ALA A 255 -2.18 -14.66 2.21
CA ALA A 255 -1.16 -13.63 2.06
C ALA A 255 0.26 -14.19 2.21
N ASP A 256 1.18 -13.68 1.40
CA ASP A 256 2.61 -13.94 1.54
C ASP A 256 3.26 -12.96 2.52
N VAL A 257 2.81 -11.71 2.48
CA VAL A 257 3.25 -10.64 3.37
C VAL A 257 2.04 -9.97 4.01
N VAL A 258 2.14 -9.68 5.31
CA VAL A 258 1.12 -8.91 6.05
C VAL A 258 1.79 -7.77 6.81
N LEU A 259 1.40 -6.56 6.46
CA LEU A 259 1.79 -5.32 7.10
C LEU A 259 0.62 -4.78 7.92
N MET A 260 0.86 -4.49 9.21
CA MET A 260 -0.15 -3.91 10.10
C MET A 260 0.27 -2.53 10.55
N LEU A 261 -0.58 -1.54 10.29
CA LEU A 261 -0.40 -0.18 10.79
C LEU A 261 -1.04 -0.03 12.15
N ASN A 262 -0.30 0.56 13.08
CA ASN A 262 -0.78 0.93 14.41
C ASN A 262 -0.31 2.35 14.75
N ASP A 263 -1.14 3.14 15.45
CA ASP A 263 -0.68 4.43 15.97
C ASP A 263 0.36 4.20 17.07
N LYS A 264 1.54 4.81 16.94
CA LYS A 264 2.62 4.58 17.89
C LYS A 264 2.22 4.98 19.32
N TYR A 265 1.48 6.07 19.47
CA TYR A 265 1.00 6.53 20.76
C TYR A 265 0.10 5.50 21.44
N ASP A 266 -0.72 4.77 20.68
CA ASP A 266 -1.67 3.79 21.23
C ASP A 266 -1.03 2.47 21.61
N VAL A 267 0.09 2.10 20.99
CA VAL A 267 0.70 0.77 21.18
C VAL A 267 1.98 0.78 22.01
N VAL A 268 2.56 1.94 22.29
CA VAL A 268 3.73 2.06 23.16
C VAL A 268 3.34 1.82 24.62
N ALA A 269 4.18 1.08 25.37
CA ALA A 269 3.97 0.81 26.78
C ALA A 269 3.85 2.09 27.62
N ARG A 270 2.93 2.08 28.58
CA ARG A 270 2.53 3.29 29.34
C ARG A 270 3.70 4.01 30.00
N HIS A 271 4.71 3.28 30.47
CA HIS A 271 5.87 3.92 31.11
C HIS A 271 6.62 4.88 30.20
N HIS A 272 6.64 4.65 28.86
CA HIS A 272 7.24 5.59 27.90
C HIS A 272 6.44 6.89 27.74
N LEU A 273 5.17 6.90 28.15
CA LEU A 273 4.28 8.06 28.02
C LEU A 273 4.23 8.90 29.31
N VAL A 274 4.39 8.25 30.46
CA VAL A 274 4.19 8.90 31.78
C VAL A 274 5.44 9.64 32.24
N TYR A 275 6.62 9.08 31.98
CA TYR A 275 7.88 9.67 32.46
C TYR A 275 8.40 10.82 31.60
N ASP A 276 7.91 10.97 30.37
CA ASP A 276 8.29 12.05 29.49
C ASP A 276 7.10 12.50 28.62
N VAL A 277 6.51 13.62 29.00
CA VAL A 277 5.34 14.20 28.30
C VAL A 277 5.69 14.60 26.86
N ALA A 278 6.95 14.98 26.58
CA ALA A 278 7.40 15.33 25.23
C ALA A 278 7.37 14.11 24.31
N ASN A 279 7.59 12.92 24.84
CA ASN A 279 7.48 11.67 24.08
C ASN A 279 6.03 11.40 23.64
N ALA A 280 5.04 11.73 24.45
CA ALA A 280 3.63 11.53 24.10
C ALA A 280 3.25 12.29 22.82
N GLU A 281 3.64 13.57 22.73
CA GLU A 281 3.40 14.38 21.53
C GLU A 281 4.23 13.89 20.34
N ARG A 282 5.47 13.49 20.56
CA ARG A 282 6.33 12.92 19.53
C ARG A 282 5.69 11.65 18.94
N PHE A 283 5.21 10.72 19.78
CA PHE A 283 4.64 9.45 19.32
C PHE A 283 3.35 9.61 18.51
N ARG A 284 2.56 10.66 18.76
CA ARG A 284 1.37 10.99 17.95
C ARG A 284 1.70 11.26 16.48
N GLY A 285 2.91 11.71 16.20
CA GLY A 285 3.42 11.96 14.85
C GLY A 285 3.89 10.69 14.12
N TRP A 286 3.84 9.50 14.73
CA TRP A 286 4.42 8.29 14.18
C TRP A 286 3.42 7.15 14.04
N VAL A 287 3.65 6.30 13.05
CA VAL A 287 2.95 5.04 12.86
C VAL A 287 3.95 3.90 13.07
N VAL A 288 3.49 2.82 13.69
CA VAL A 288 4.20 1.53 13.70
C VAL A 288 3.66 0.69 12.56
N VAL A 289 4.56 0.20 11.72
CA VAL A 289 4.29 -0.76 10.65
C VAL A 289 4.89 -2.09 11.09
N SER A 290 4.03 -3.02 11.48
CA SER A 290 4.43 -4.36 11.90
C SER A 290 4.42 -5.31 10.71
N LEU A 291 5.54 -5.93 10.41
CA LEU A 291 5.65 -7.03 9.48
C LEU A 291 5.22 -8.31 10.21
N GLU A 292 3.91 -8.60 10.20
CA GLU A 292 3.30 -9.71 10.93
C GLU A 292 3.55 -11.07 10.29
N LYS A 293 3.70 -11.08 8.97
CA LYS A 293 3.99 -12.26 8.16
C LYS A 293 4.90 -11.90 7.00
N ASN A 294 5.88 -12.76 6.73
CA ASN A 294 6.74 -12.68 5.55
C ASN A 294 7.19 -14.08 5.18
N ARG A 295 6.61 -14.67 4.13
CA ARG A 295 6.96 -16.03 3.68
C ARG A 295 8.37 -16.13 3.12
N SER A 296 8.91 -15.01 2.64
CA SER A 296 10.20 -14.97 1.95
C SER A 296 11.35 -14.49 2.85
N GLY A 297 11.09 -14.15 4.14
CA GLY A 297 12.12 -13.57 5.01
C GLY A 297 11.71 -13.56 6.49
N LEU A 298 12.31 -12.62 7.23
CA LEU A 298 12.01 -12.42 8.65
C LEU A 298 10.63 -11.78 8.82
N ASP A 299 9.90 -12.22 9.80
CA ASP A 299 8.63 -11.64 10.27
C ASP A 299 8.75 -11.12 11.70
N ARG A 300 7.64 -10.56 12.24
CA ARG A 300 7.55 -9.98 13.58
C ARG A 300 8.53 -8.84 13.81
N ILE A 301 8.73 -8.03 12.80
CA ILE A 301 9.55 -6.84 12.81
C ILE A 301 8.62 -5.63 12.94
N ASP A 302 8.96 -4.72 13.85
CA ASP A 302 8.24 -3.46 14.04
C ASP A 302 9.11 -2.30 13.56
N LEU A 303 8.59 -1.60 12.56
CA LEU A 303 9.20 -0.42 12.00
C LEU A 303 8.33 0.80 12.32
N GLU A 304 8.94 1.97 12.40
CA GLU A 304 8.20 3.20 12.61
C GLU A 304 8.49 4.21 11.52
N PHE A 305 7.44 4.94 11.11
CA PHE A 305 7.51 5.97 10.10
C PHE A 305 6.78 7.22 10.58
N ARG A 306 7.34 8.38 10.25
CA ARG A 306 6.72 9.66 10.59
C ARG A 306 5.54 9.96 9.67
N LYS A 307 4.42 10.37 10.25
CA LYS A 307 3.23 10.84 9.54
C LYS A 307 3.41 12.29 9.10
N VAL A 308 3.21 12.58 7.82
CA VAL A 308 3.21 13.92 7.25
C VAL A 308 1.91 14.12 6.47
N PHE A 309 0.79 14.00 7.18
CA PHE A 309 -0.55 13.92 6.58
C PHE A 309 -1.03 15.22 5.96
N GLU A 310 -0.47 16.36 6.37
CA GLU A 310 -0.72 17.62 5.68
C GLU A 310 -0.31 17.59 4.21
N GLN A 311 0.67 16.74 3.88
CA GLN A 311 1.17 16.51 2.53
C GLN A 311 0.76 15.14 1.98
N GLY A 312 -0.13 14.42 2.67
CA GLY A 312 -0.63 13.10 2.23
C GLY A 312 0.47 12.04 2.09
N ARG A 313 1.50 12.05 2.95
CA ARG A 313 2.63 11.12 2.88
C ARG A 313 3.12 10.65 4.25
N PHE A 314 3.98 9.66 4.23
CA PHE A 314 4.88 9.29 5.31
C PHE A 314 6.33 9.66 4.94
N ASP A 315 7.19 9.88 5.92
CA ASP A 315 8.62 9.87 5.67
C ASP A 315 9.04 8.42 5.37
N THR A 316 9.83 8.24 4.31
CA THR A 316 10.27 6.92 3.87
C THR A 316 11.48 6.39 4.63
N GLU A 317 12.19 7.29 5.31
CA GLU A 317 13.25 6.94 6.26
C GLU A 317 12.59 6.61 7.60
N GLY A 318 12.53 5.32 7.91
CA GLY A 318 12.01 4.81 9.16
C GLY A 318 13.10 4.18 10.02
N ASN A 319 12.72 3.71 11.19
CA ASN A 319 13.61 3.00 12.10
C ASN A 319 12.95 1.73 12.63
N ALA A 320 13.73 0.82 13.17
CA ALA A 320 13.17 -0.21 14.04
C ALA A 320 12.63 0.45 15.32
N VAL A 321 11.49 -0.02 15.81
CA VAL A 321 10.90 0.51 17.04
C VAL A 321 11.78 0.13 18.22
N ALA A 322 12.23 1.13 18.97
CA ALA A 322 13.08 0.94 20.14
C ALA A 322 12.29 0.76 21.44
N GLU A 323 11.08 1.33 21.49
CA GLU A 323 10.23 1.28 22.67
C GLU A 323 9.49 -0.06 22.79
N GLN A 324 9.19 -0.45 24.00
CA GLN A 324 8.35 -1.62 24.25
C GLN A 324 6.92 -1.36 23.74
N LEU A 325 6.43 -2.25 22.89
CA LEU A 325 5.05 -2.25 22.42
C LEU A 325 4.19 -3.21 23.26
N THR A 326 2.92 -2.86 23.42
CA THR A 326 1.94 -3.66 24.17
C THR A 326 0.78 -4.05 23.29
N ASP A 327 0.39 -5.33 23.34
CA ASP A 327 -0.75 -5.83 22.59
C ASP A 327 -2.08 -5.38 23.23
N ASP A 328 -2.15 -5.31 24.57
CA ASP A 328 -3.30 -4.81 25.32
C ASP A 328 -2.86 -3.80 26.38
N ARG A 329 -3.53 -2.64 26.44
CA ARG A 329 -3.41 -1.73 27.57
C ARG A 329 -4.31 -2.23 28.70
N VAL A 330 -3.74 -2.96 29.63
CA VAL A 330 -4.41 -3.27 30.90
C VAL A 330 -4.44 -1.98 31.70
N PHE A 331 -5.62 -1.38 31.85
CA PHE A 331 -5.84 -0.33 32.83
C PHE A 331 -5.86 -1.02 34.20
N VAL A 332 -4.73 -1.02 34.89
CA VAL A 332 -4.72 -1.29 36.34
C VAL A 332 -5.26 -0.03 36.99
N GLU A 333 -6.47 -0.11 37.55
CA GLU A 333 -7.08 0.93 38.36
C GLU A 333 -6.22 1.25 39.59
#